data_d7b3467a4506e69a9f5a17a78d834cf8
#
_entry.id   d7b3467a4506e69a9f5a17a78d834cf8
#
_cell.length_a   1.000
_cell.length_b   1.000
_cell.length_c   1.000
_cell.angle_alpha   90.00
_cell.angle_beta   90.00
_cell.angle_gamma   90.00
#
_symmetry.space_group_name_H-M   'P 1'
#
loop_
_entity.id
_entity.type
_entity.pdbx_description
1 polymer ?
#
loop_
_entity_poly.entity_id
_entity_poly.type
_entity_poly.pdbx_seq_one_letter_code
_entity_poly.pdbx_strand_id
1 'polypeptide(L)'
;MILENACDYKGYLASVFDELGFYGSFEVVGDNIELNIIPKDNSETPTKEQVLEKLKEIMLKAKKQELEAQINAICKEKIVKDFRSSVLGNLHAYDLTLEDQANLQALVIANIDSVFRCAEVNNDGVVGNKTYKNHTKAQILKLSQEALKFKQSLIIFYGREKERLSAITSLEALEKFVIKEYLI
;
A
#
# COMPACT_ATOMS: atom_id res chain seq x y z
N MET A 1 -12.31 -33.14 -13.31
CA MET A 1 -13.18 -31.90 -13.31
C MET A 1 -12.56 -30.89 -14.25
N ILE A 2 -13.33 -30.21 -15.07
CA ILE A 2 -12.82 -29.19 -16.01
C ILE A 2 -13.29 -27.81 -15.57
N LEU A 3 -12.34 -26.89 -15.37
CA LEU A 3 -12.62 -25.45 -15.18
C LEU A 3 -12.35 -24.73 -16.51
N GLU A 4 -13.42 -24.22 -17.11
CA GLU A 4 -13.37 -23.55 -18.41
C GLU A 4 -12.87 -22.11 -18.25
N ASN A 5 -12.05 -21.63 -19.19
CA ASN A 5 -11.47 -20.27 -19.19
C ASN A 5 -10.77 -19.91 -17.86
N ALA A 6 -10.08 -20.87 -17.25
CA ALA A 6 -9.55 -20.73 -15.90
C ALA A 6 -8.01 -20.72 -15.85
N CYS A 7 -7.33 -20.66 -16.99
CA CYS A 7 -5.86 -20.73 -17.06
C CYS A 7 -5.17 -19.70 -16.18
N ASP A 8 -5.72 -18.49 -16.07
CA ASP A 8 -5.19 -17.40 -15.22
C ASP A 8 -5.26 -17.70 -13.71
N TYR A 9 -6.03 -18.72 -13.33
CA TYR A 9 -6.27 -19.04 -11.92
C TYR A 9 -5.35 -20.12 -11.37
N LYS A 10 -4.49 -20.72 -12.22
CA LYS A 10 -3.61 -21.86 -11.87
C LYS A 10 -2.77 -21.61 -10.62
N GLY A 11 -2.31 -20.36 -10.39
CA GLY A 11 -1.48 -20.02 -9.24
C GLY A 11 -2.17 -20.15 -7.88
N TYR A 12 -3.51 -20.22 -7.86
CA TYR A 12 -4.29 -20.31 -6.62
C TYR A 12 -4.80 -21.71 -6.30
N LEU A 13 -4.65 -22.67 -7.23
CA LEU A 13 -5.25 -24.00 -7.09
C LEU A 13 -4.67 -24.81 -5.93
N ALA A 14 -3.37 -24.67 -5.65
CA ALA A 14 -2.76 -25.33 -4.51
C ALA A 14 -3.43 -24.92 -3.18
N SER A 15 -3.70 -23.63 -3.02
CA SER A 15 -4.41 -23.11 -1.84
C SER A 15 -5.88 -23.60 -1.79
N VAL A 16 -6.53 -23.72 -2.96
CA VAL A 16 -7.89 -24.27 -3.03
C VAL A 16 -7.91 -25.72 -2.54
N PHE A 17 -6.94 -26.54 -3.01
CA PHE A 17 -6.84 -27.93 -2.60
C PHE A 17 -6.60 -28.08 -1.11
N ASP A 18 -5.73 -27.25 -0.53
CA ASP A 18 -5.46 -27.28 0.91
C ASP A 18 -6.66 -26.86 1.73
N GLU A 19 -7.32 -25.75 1.37
CA GLU A 19 -8.47 -25.22 2.12
C GLU A 19 -9.72 -26.12 2.02
N LEU A 20 -9.91 -26.83 0.89
CA LEU A 20 -11.00 -27.79 0.73
C LEU A 20 -10.66 -29.21 1.20
N GLY A 21 -9.44 -29.45 1.69
CA GLY A 21 -9.06 -30.71 2.35
C GLY A 21 -8.81 -31.90 1.40
N PHE A 22 -8.25 -31.67 0.23
CA PHE A 22 -7.91 -32.78 -0.70
C PHE A 22 -6.54 -32.62 -1.35
N TYR A 23 -6.05 -33.72 -1.93
CA TYR A 23 -4.90 -33.71 -2.81
C TYR A 23 -5.36 -33.44 -4.24
N GLY A 24 -4.60 -32.64 -4.98
CA GLY A 24 -4.94 -32.37 -6.35
C GLY A 24 -3.73 -32.17 -7.24
N SER A 25 -3.93 -32.49 -8.49
CA SER A 25 -3.06 -32.07 -9.59
C SER A 25 -3.92 -31.45 -10.67
N PHE A 26 -3.30 -30.62 -11.49
CA PHE A 26 -4.00 -30.00 -12.60
C PHE A 26 -3.12 -29.99 -13.84
N GLU A 27 -3.76 -29.98 -14.98
CA GLU A 27 -3.16 -29.80 -16.30
C GLU A 27 -3.86 -28.62 -17.01
N VAL A 28 -3.07 -27.79 -17.69
CA VAL A 28 -3.61 -26.69 -18.49
C VAL A 28 -3.77 -27.18 -19.92
N VAL A 29 -5.00 -27.14 -20.41
CA VAL A 29 -5.36 -27.57 -21.77
C VAL A 29 -6.04 -26.39 -22.49
N GLY A 30 -5.26 -25.65 -23.27
CA GLY A 30 -5.73 -24.37 -23.84
C GLY A 30 -6.04 -23.36 -22.74
N ASP A 31 -7.25 -22.80 -22.76
CA ASP A 31 -7.73 -21.86 -21.75
C ASP A 31 -8.37 -22.54 -20.52
N ASN A 32 -8.44 -23.88 -20.54
CA ASN A 32 -9.09 -24.67 -19.51
C ASN A 32 -8.06 -25.27 -18.55
N ILE A 33 -8.53 -25.61 -17.34
CA ILE A 33 -7.78 -26.39 -16.36
C ILE A 33 -8.52 -27.70 -16.10
N GLU A 34 -7.85 -28.82 -16.32
CA GLU A 34 -8.33 -30.14 -15.93
C GLU A 34 -7.80 -30.48 -14.53
N LEU A 35 -8.71 -30.73 -13.60
CA LEU A 35 -8.39 -31.07 -12.22
C LEU A 35 -8.54 -32.57 -11.99
N ASN A 36 -7.51 -33.17 -11.38
CA ASN A 36 -7.59 -34.49 -10.76
C ASN A 36 -7.60 -34.30 -9.24
N ILE A 37 -8.69 -34.66 -8.58
CA ILE A 37 -8.95 -34.39 -7.16
C ILE A 37 -9.09 -35.72 -6.41
N ILE A 38 -8.33 -35.86 -5.31
CA ILE A 38 -8.36 -37.04 -4.44
C ILE A 38 -8.59 -36.52 -3.01
N PRO A 39 -9.72 -36.82 -2.36
CA PRO A 39 -9.97 -36.46 -0.97
C PRO A 39 -8.87 -36.92 -0.03
N LYS A 40 -8.48 -36.13 0.97
CA LYS A 40 -7.47 -36.50 1.98
C LYS A 40 -8.00 -37.53 2.98
N ASP A 41 -9.31 -37.62 3.11
CA ASP A 41 -10.04 -38.58 3.93
C ASP A 41 -11.20 -39.18 3.12
N ASN A 42 -12.11 -39.90 3.75
CA ASN A 42 -13.29 -40.48 3.09
C ASN A 42 -14.39 -39.43 2.81
N SER A 43 -14.05 -38.14 2.70
CA SER A 43 -14.98 -37.09 2.35
C SER A 43 -15.41 -37.16 0.87
N GLU A 44 -16.55 -36.55 0.57
CA GLU A 44 -17.04 -36.45 -0.80
C GLU A 44 -16.13 -35.51 -1.62
N THR A 45 -15.90 -35.86 -2.87
CA THR A 45 -15.19 -35.00 -3.81
C THR A 45 -15.97 -33.69 -3.99
N PRO A 46 -15.32 -32.52 -3.89
CA PRO A 46 -16.00 -31.24 -4.01
C PRO A 46 -16.61 -31.06 -5.40
N THR A 47 -17.74 -30.37 -5.48
CA THR A 47 -18.35 -30.01 -6.76
C THR A 47 -17.55 -28.93 -7.49
N LYS A 48 -17.79 -28.76 -8.78
CA LYS A 48 -17.18 -27.69 -9.59
C LYS A 48 -17.51 -26.31 -9.00
N GLU A 49 -18.73 -26.13 -8.54
CA GLU A 49 -19.21 -24.87 -7.93
C GLU A 49 -18.46 -24.55 -6.66
N GLN A 50 -18.24 -25.53 -5.77
CA GLN A 50 -17.48 -25.35 -4.54
C GLN A 50 -16.01 -24.98 -4.81
N VAL A 51 -15.39 -25.62 -5.80
CA VAL A 51 -14.01 -25.29 -6.23
C VAL A 51 -13.94 -23.87 -6.78
N LEU A 52 -14.90 -23.47 -7.65
CA LEU A 52 -14.92 -22.12 -8.24
C LEU A 52 -15.22 -21.05 -7.20
N GLU A 53 -16.10 -21.29 -6.27
CA GLU A 53 -16.41 -20.36 -5.17
C GLU A 53 -15.18 -20.13 -4.29
N LYS A 54 -14.52 -21.22 -3.87
CA LYS A 54 -13.29 -21.14 -3.07
C LYS A 54 -12.15 -20.46 -3.84
N LEU A 55 -12.02 -20.74 -5.11
CA LEU A 55 -11.06 -20.09 -5.98
C LEU A 55 -11.27 -18.56 -6.02
N LYS A 56 -12.51 -18.11 -6.22
CA LYS A 56 -12.85 -16.68 -6.21
C LYS A 56 -12.55 -16.02 -4.85
N GLU A 57 -12.86 -16.70 -3.75
CA GLU A 57 -12.55 -16.23 -2.39
C GLU A 57 -11.05 -16.01 -2.19
N ILE A 58 -10.23 -17.02 -2.54
CA ILE A 58 -8.77 -16.97 -2.39
C ILE A 58 -8.19 -15.87 -3.28
N MET A 59 -8.63 -15.76 -4.53
CA MET A 59 -8.20 -14.72 -5.45
C MET A 59 -8.55 -13.33 -4.94
N LEU A 60 -9.78 -13.13 -4.46
CA LEU A 60 -10.21 -11.87 -3.91
C LEU A 60 -9.33 -11.45 -2.73
N LYS A 61 -9.03 -12.39 -1.83
CA LYS A 61 -8.15 -12.18 -0.68
C LYS A 61 -6.72 -11.81 -1.12
N ALA A 62 -6.14 -12.57 -2.04
CA ALA A 62 -4.78 -12.34 -2.53
C ALA A 62 -4.63 -10.99 -3.24
N LYS A 63 -5.56 -10.65 -4.14
CA LYS A 63 -5.56 -9.36 -4.84
C LYS A 63 -5.78 -8.18 -3.89
N LYS A 64 -6.61 -8.34 -2.86
CA LYS A 64 -6.76 -7.31 -1.82
C LYS A 64 -5.47 -7.08 -1.05
N GLN A 65 -4.76 -8.15 -0.67
CA GLN A 65 -3.47 -8.05 0.02
C GLN A 65 -2.42 -7.32 -0.84
N GLU A 66 -2.38 -7.60 -2.13
CA GLU A 66 -1.50 -6.91 -3.07
C GLU A 66 -1.81 -5.41 -3.14
N LEU A 67 -3.08 -5.04 -3.31
CA LEU A 67 -3.51 -3.63 -3.34
C LEU A 67 -3.26 -2.92 -2.01
N GLU A 68 -3.45 -3.59 -0.88
CA GLU A 68 -3.12 -3.03 0.43
C GLU A 68 -1.61 -2.77 0.57
N ALA A 69 -0.77 -3.67 0.09
CA ALA A 69 0.68 -3.46 0.05
C ALA A 69 1.06 -2.25 -0.83
N GLN A 70 0.40 -2.07 -1.98
CA GLN A 70 0.58 -0.90 -2.84
C GLN A 70 0.17 0.40 -2.13
N ILE A 71 -1.01 0.43 -1.48
CA ILE A 71 -1.48 1.58 -0.69
C ILE A 71 -0.44 1.95 0.39
N ASN A 72 0.08 0.96 1.11
CA ASN A 72 1.09 1.18 2.14
C ASN A 72 2.40 1.73 1.56
N ALA A 73 2.84 1.24 0.40
CA ALA A 73 4.04 1.71 -0.29
C ALA A 73 3.90 3.16 -0.74
N ILE A 74 2.76 3.53 -1.36
CA ILE A 74 2.45 4.90 -1.79
C ILE A 74 2.44 5.85 -0.58
N CYS A 75 1.75 5.47 0.50
CA CYS A 75 1.71 6.27 1.73
C CYS A 75 3.10 6.54 2.28
N LYS A 76 3.92 5.50 2.39
CA LYS A 76 5.30 5.59 2.88
C LYS A 76 6.16 6.51 2.01
N GLU A 77 6.05 6.37 0.70
CA GLU A 77 6.80 7.19 -0.25
C GLU A 77 6.43 8.67 -0.14
N LYS A 78 5.13 8.99 -0.10
CA LYS A 78 4.65 10.38 0.03
C LYS A 78 5.06 11.02 1.36
N ILE A 79 5.04 10.28 2.47
CA ILE A 79 5.52 10.78 3.76
C ILE A 79 6.99 11.23 3.66
N VAL A 80 7.82 10.46 2.96
CA VAL A 80 9.26 10.72 2.88
C VAL A 80 9.60 11.89 1.97
N LYS A 81 8.86 12.07 0.86
CA LYS A 81 9.30 12.94 -0.24
C LYS A 81 8.54 14.24 -0.39
N ASP A 82 7.26 14.29 0.01
CA ASP A 82 6.36 15.34 -0.44
C ASP A 82 6.11 16.45 0.60
N PHE A 83 6.80 16.40 1.73
CA PHE A 83 6.58 17.40 2.79
C PHE A 83 7.12 18.78 2.40
N ARG A 84 6.26 19.78 2.53
CA ARG A 84 6.59 21.19 2.27
C ARG A 84 6.18 22.07 3.45
N SER A 85 6.97 23.12 3.70
CA SER A 85 6.73 24.07 4.77
C SER A 85 7.26 25.46 4.41
N SER A 86 6.58 26.49 4.90
CA SER A 86 6.98 27.89 4.76
C SER A 86 7.59 28.47 6.04
N VAL A 87 8.14 27.64 6.92
CA VAL A 87 8.73 28.11 8.20
C VAL A 87 9.90 29.10 8.02
N LEU A 88 10.56 29.09 6.86
CA LEU A 88 11.64 30.01 6.49
C LEU A 88 11.15 31.27 5.73
N GLY A 89 9.83 31.47 5.63
CA GLY A 89 9.21 32.58 4.88
C GLY A 89 8.73 32.13 3.50
N ASN A 90 9.61 31.57 2.67
CA ASN A 90 9.26 30.96 1.39
C ASN A 90 8.97 29.49 1.53
N LEU A 91 8.27 28.90 0.53
CA LEU A 91 7.96 27.48 0.51
C LEU A 91 9.25 26.66 0.28
N HIS A 92 9.48 25.67 1.13
CA HIS A 92 10.60 24.74 1.03
C HIS A 92 10.10 23.30 1.09
N ALA A 93 10.74 22.44 0.31
CA ALA A 93 10.55 21.00 0.34
C ALA A 93 11.59 20.37 1.29
N TYR A 94 11.14 19.47 2.14
CA TYR A 94 11.94 18.76 3.13
C TYR A 94 11.82 17.25 2.90
N ASP A 95 12.90 16.51 3.12
CA ASP A 95 12.83 15.07 3.26
C ASP A 95 12.34 14.72 4.68
N LEU A 96 11.56 13.66 4.79
CA LEU A 96 11.14 13.09 6.06
C LEU A 96 11.45 11.59 6.11
N THR A 97 12.71 11.24 5.82
CA THR A 97 13.20 9.87 6.11
C THR A 97 13.06 9.58 7.61
N LEU A 98 13.24 8.34 8.02
CA LEU A 98 13.20 8.00 9.44
C LEU A 98 14.30 8.74 10.20
N GLU A 99 15.47 8.90 9.59
CA GLU A 99 16.60 9.66 10.13
C GLU A 99 16.27 11.15 10.27
N ASP A 100 15.63 11.75 9.24
CA ASP A 100 15.21 13.16 9.29
C ASP A 100 14.18 13.39 10.38
N GLN A 101 13.19 12.47 10.52
CA GLN A 101 12.20 12.53 11.59
C GLN A 101 12.83 12.43 12.97
N ALA A 102 13.79 11.52 13.17
CA ALA A 102 14.52 11.34 14.42
C ALA A 102 15.38 12.58 14.75
N ASN A 103 16.09 13.11 13.75
CA ASN A 103 16.91 14.32 13.92
C ASN A 103 16.03 15.53 14.27
N LEU A 104 14.91 15.73 13.57
CA LEU A 104 13.99 16.83 13.85
C LEU A 104 13.43 16.73 15.28
N GLN A 105 13.07 15.52 15.71
CA GLN A 105 12.60 15.28 17.07
C GLN A 105 13.69 15.55 18.12
N ALA A 106 14.93 15.13 17.87
CA ALA A 106 16.07 15.39 18.76
C ALA A 106 16.33 16.90 18.89
N LEU A 107 16.27 17.67 17.79
CA LEU A 107 16.43 19.12 17.80
C LEU A 107 15.33 19.83 18.59
N VAL A 108 14.07 19.36 18.49
CA VAL A 108 12.95 19.88 19.31
C VAL A 108 13.21 19.63 20.80
N ILE A 109 13.66 18.43 21.17
CA ILE A 109 13.97 18.09 22.57
C ILE A 109 15.15 18.92 23.09
N ALA A 110 16.20 19.07 22.28
CA ALA A 110 17.38 19.87 22.66
C ALA A 110 17.07 21.38 22.75
N ASN A 111 16.00 21.86 22.12
CA ASN A 111 15.57 23.25 22.10
C ASN A 111 16.68 24.22 21.64
N ILE A 112 17.38 23.88 20.56
CA ILE A 112 18.49 24.66 19.98
C ILE A 112 18.19 25.10 18.56
N ASP A 113 18.85 26.18 18.11
CA ASP A 113 18.95 26.55 16.71
C ASP A 113 19.84 25.53 15.97
N SER A 114 19.52 25.19 14.75
CA SER A 114 20.30 24.21 13.97
C SER A 114 20.10 24.39 12.47
N VAL A 115 20.93 23.70 11.70
CA VAL A 115 20.73 23.56 10.24
C VAL A 115 19.84 22.37 9.96
N PHE A 116 18.95 22.51 8.96
CA PHE A 116 18.17 21.41 8.43
C PHE A 116 18.19 21.44 6.91
N ARG A 117 18.20 20.28 6.25
CA ARG A 117 18.33 20.18 4.81
C ARG A 117 16.98 20.38 4.14
N CYS A 118 16.91 21.34 3.22
CA CYS A 118 15.71 21.65 2.45
C CYS A 118 16.04 22.27 1.11
N ALA A 119 15.06 22.34 0.22
CA ALA A 119 15.15 23.02 -1.06
C ALA A 119 14.04 24.06 -1.19
N GLU A 120 14.33 25.23 -1.70
CA GLU A 120 13.31 26.22 -2.04
C GLU A 120 12.43 25.71 -3.18
N VAL A 121 11.14 25.96 -3.10
CA VAL A 121 10.16 25.63 -4.15
C VAL A 121 9.78 26.94 -4.83
N ASN A 122 10.00 27.02 -6.14
CA ASN A 122 9.65 28.22 -6.91
C ASN A 122 8.14 28.36 -7.14
N ASN A 123 7.72 29.46 -7.75
CA ASN A 123 6.29 29.73 -8.02
C ASN A 123 5.63 28.72 -8.98
N ASP A 124 6.41 28.03 -9.79
CA ASP A 124 5.92 26.97 -10.68
C ASP A 124 5.86 25.60 -9.97
N GLY A 125 6.18 25.55 -8.67
CA GLY A 125 6.18 24.32 -7.87
C GLY A 125 7.43 23.45 -8.05
N VAL A 126 8.45 23.93 -8.78
CA VAL A 126 9.69 23.18 -9.02
C VAL A 126 10.58 23.27 -7.80
N VAL A 127 11.07 22.12 -7.35
CA VAL A 127 11.97 21.98 -6.20
C VAL A 127 13.41 22.22 -6.66
N GLY A 128 14.08 23.16 -6.04
CA GLY A 128 15.50 23.47 -6.28
C GLY A 128 16.46 22.45 -5.67
N ASN A 129 17.74 22.81 -5.65
CA ASN A 129 18.77 21.99 -5.02
C ASN A 129 18.65 22.03 -3.49
N LYS A 130 18.73 20.86 -2.85
CA LYS A 130 18.70 20.75 -1.39
C LYS A 130 20.01 21.20 -0.77
N THR A 131 19.92 22.14 0.15
CA THR A 131 21.04 22.70 0.93
C THR A 131 20.69 22.75 2.41
N TYR A 132 21.70 22.89 3.27
CA TYR A 132 21.47 23.11 4.69
C TYR A 132 21.14 24.58 4.93
N LYS A 133 19.99 24.84 5.54
CA LYS A 133 19.52 26.19 5.92
C LYS A 133 19.43 26.30 7.43
N ASN A 134 19.80 27.47 7.97
CA ASN A 134 19.64 27.77 9.38
C ASN A 134 18.16 27.84 9.77
N HIS A 135 17.80 27.19 10.84
CA HIS A 135 16.48 27.25 11.48
C HIS A 135 16.66 27.63 12.96
N THR A 136 15.89 28.59 13.39
CA THR A 136 15.77 28.87 14.83
C THR A 136 15.03 27.71 15.52
N LYS A 137 15.22 27.55 16.82
CA LYS A 137 14.47 26.56 17.62
C LYS A 137 12.95 26.69 17.48
N ALA A 138 12.44 27.91 17.33
CA ALA A 138 11.02 28.18 17.11
C ALA A 138 10.57 27.66 15.74
N GLN A 139 11.40 27.84 14.69
CA GLN A 139 11.15 27.29 13.35
C GLN A 139 11.24 25.78 13.34
N ILE A 140 12.19 25.18 14.06
CA ILE A 140 12.33 23.71 14.21
C ILE A 140 11.08 23.13 14.89
N LEU A 141 10.61 23.74 15.97
CA LEU A 141 9.37 23.31 16.64
C LEU A 141 8.16 23.38 15.69
N LYS A 142 8.01 24.49 14.99
CA LYS A 142 6.93 24.67 14.01
C LYS A 142 7.02 23.67 12.86
N LEU A 143 8.22 23.46 12.30
CA LEU A 143 8.49 22.48 11.25
C LEU A 143 8.10 21.07 11.69
N SER A 144 8.47 20.68 12.92
CA SER A 144 8.10 19.38 13.50
C SER A 144 6.59 19.20 13.64
N GLN A 145 5.87 20.24 14.07
CA GLN A 145 4.42 20.21 14.18
C GLN A 145 3.74 20.08 12.80
N GLU A 146 4.23 20.81 11.79
CA GLU A 146 3.71 20.74 10.42
C GLU A 146 4.00 19.37 9.80
N ALA A 147 5.22 18.83 9.99
CA ALA A 147 5.59 17.50 9.54
C ALA A 147 4.73 16.39 10.16
N LEU A 148 4.43 16.49 11.46
CA LEU A 148 3.53 15.56 12.15
C LEU A 148 2.11 15.62 11.58
N LYS A 149 1.55 16.81 11.37
CA LYS A 149 0.22 16.99 10.77
C LYS A 149 0.17 16.42 9.35
N PHE A 150 1.18 16.70 8.53
CA PHE A 150 1.29 16.17 7.17
C PHE A 150 1.31 14.64 7.17
N LYS A 151 2.16 14.03 8.00
CA LYS A 151 2.24 12.58 8.14
C LYS A 151 0.90 11.98 8.58
N GLN A 152 0.25 12.58 9.58
CA GLN A 152 -1.05 12.12 10.06
C GLN A 152 -2.14 12.20 8.98
N SER A 153 -2.18 13.29 8.19
CA SER A 153 -3.16 13.42 7.10
C SER A 153 -3.01 12.34 6.04
N LEU A 154 -1.77 11.99 5.67
CA LEU A 154 -1.49 10.90 4.74
C LEU A 154 -1.90 9.53 5.32
N ILE A 155 -1.55 9.26 6.57
CA ILE A 155 -1.92 8.00 7.24
C ILE A 155 -3.45 7.84 7.29
N ILE A 156 -4.17 8.91 7.63
CA ILE A 156 -5.64 8.90 7.69
C ILE A 156 -6.23 8.69 6.28
N PHE A 157 -5.73 9.41 5.28
CA PHE A 157 -6.21 9.30 3.90
C PHE A 157 -6.03 7.87 3.36
N TYR A 158 -4.83 7.33 3.43
CA TYR A 158 -4.55 5.97 2.94
C TYR A 158 -5.15 4.87 3.83
N GLY A 159 -5.39 5.17 5.11
CA GLY A 159 -6.22 4.33 5.97
C GLY A 159 -7.64 4.18 5.43
N ARG A 160 -8.27 5.28 5.02
CA ARG A 160 -9.61 5.27 4.38
C ARG A 160 -9.61 4.54 3.03
N GLU A 161 -8.52 4.63 2.23
CA GLU A 161 -8.40 3.85 1.01
C GLU A 161 -8.37 2.33 1.30
N LYS A 162 -7.71 1.90 2.39
CA LYS A 162 -7.75 0.50 2.84
C LYS A 162 -9.14 0.07 3.32
N GLU A 163 -9.87 0.94 4.01
CA GLU A 163 -11.27 0.70 4.39
C GLU A 163 -12.17 0.51 3.15
N ARG A 164 -12.01 1.38 2.11
CA ARG A 164 -12.70 1.23 0.83
C ARG A 164 -12.38 -0.11 0.15
N LEU A 165 -11.11 -0.51 0.12
CA LEU A 165 -10.65 -1.79 -0.42
C LEU A 165 -11.25 -2.96 0.37
N SER A 166 -11.24 -2.88 1.68
CA SER A 166 -11.78 -3.91 2.58
C SER A 166 -13.27 -4.18 2.34
N ALA A 167 -14.04 -3.14 2.05
CA ALA A 167 -15.48 -3.22 1.80
C ALA A 167 -15.87 -3.92 0.48
N ILE A 168 -14.92 -4.15 -0.43
CA ILE A 168 -15.19 -4.84 -1.70
C ILE A 168 -15.42 -6.33 -1.45
N THR A 169 -16.47 -6.90 -2.02
CA THR A 169 -16.87 -8.30 -1.84
C THR A 169 -16.81 -9.14 -3.11
N SER A 170 -16.48 -8.55 -4.27
CA SER A 170 -16.40 -9.29 -5.54
C SER A 170 -15.16 -8.93 -6.34
N LEU A 171 -14.69 -9.86 -7.18
CA LEU A 171 -13.57 -9.63 -8.09
C LEU A 171 -13.87 -8.53 -9.11
N GLU A 172 -15.09 -8.47 -9.65
CA GLU A 172 -15.51 -7.44 -10.61
C GLU A 172 -15.44 -6.02 -10.01
N ALA A 173 -15.82 -5.87 -8.73
CA ALA A 173 -15.73 -4.60 -8.05
C ALA A 173 -14.25 -4.25 -7.73
N LEU A 174 -13.43 -5.27 -7.47
CA LEU A 174 -12.00 -5.09 -7.21
C LEU A 174 -11.24 -4.65 -8.46
N GLU A 175 -11.56 -5.18 -9.64
CA GLU A 175 -10.97 -4.77 -10.92
C GLU A 175 -11.22 -3.30 -11.27
N LYS A 176 -12.30 -2.73 -10.74
CA LYS A 176 -12.65 -1.30 -10.90
C LYS A 176 -12.07 -0.43 -9.80
N PHE A 177 -11.40 -1.02 -8.82
CA PHE A 177 -10.83 -0.27 -7.72
C PHE A 177 -9.58 0.49 -8.15
N VAL A 178 -9.60 1.81 -7.95
CA VAL A 178 -8.46 2.68 -8.20
C VAL A 178 -8.07 3.34 -6.87
N ILE A 179 -6.79 3.25 -6.53
CA ILE A 179 -6.22 3.95 -5.38
C ILE A 179 -6.24 5.45 -5.68
N LYS A 180 -6.91 6.22 -4.83
CA LYS A 180 -6.95 7.68 -4.98
C LYS A 180 -5.61 8.29 -4.56
N GLU A 181 -5.25 9.38 -5.23
CA GLU A 181 -4.09 10.17 -4.84
C GLU A 181 -4.46 11.22 -3.78
N TYR A 182 -3.58 11.37 -2.80
CA TYR A 182 -3.63 12.52 -1.88
C TYR A 182 -3.07 13.75 -2.61
N LEU A 183 -3.91 14.75 -2.79
CA LEU A 183 -3.51 16.04 -3.37
C LEU A 183 -3.00 16.95 -2.25
N ILE A 184 -1.79 17.46 -2.42
CA ILE A 184 -1.08 18.34 -1.48
C ILE A 184 -1.40 19.81 -1.81
#